data_28c619bb05a508789be7be884067a5d8
#
_entry.id   28c619bb05a508789be7be884067a5d8
#
_cell.length_a   1.000
_cell.length_b   1.000
_cell.length_c   1.000
_cell.angle_alpha   90.00
_cell.angle_beta   90.00
_cell.angle_gamma   90.00
#
_symmetry.space_group_name_H-M   'P 1'
#
loop_
_entity.id
_entity.type
_entity.pdbx_description
1 polymer ?
#
loop_
_entity_poly.entity_id
_entity_poly.type
_entity_poly.pdbx_seq_one_letter_code
_entity_poly.pdbx_strand_id
1 'polypeptide(L)'
;MILATEHADAREGARIRWIRPDRVICRRTLRMGVLADFQLICGVGAYELDILVREHEAPLRLEIGGQVTRANQVHVPVSDLELTLLDATAETVITTTSTDEFGEFVFDSQRQDRYGIRIGKEPDAPCVILSDGGMQ
;
A
#
# COMPACT_ATOMS: atom_id res chain seq x y z
N MET A 1 -2.36 -13.48 24.60
CA MET A 1 -2.35 -13.35 24.18
C MET A 1 -2.21 -13.15 23.38
N ILE A 2 -2.09 -12.93 23.33
CA ILE A 2 -2.05 -12.66 22.71
C ILE A 2 -2.00 -12.79 21.84
N LEU A 3 -1.96 -12.57 21.78
CA LEU A 3 -1.88 -12.58 21.05
C LEU A 3 -1.92 -12.62 20.08
N ALA A 4 -1.97 -12.58 19.78
CA ALA A 4 -2.02 -12.52 19.07
C ALA A 4 -1.99 -12.43 18.28
N THR A 5 -1.96 -12.27 18.20
CA THR A 5 -1.90 -12.09 17.68
C THR A 5 -1.44 -12.02 17.07
N GLU A 6 -1.39 -12.02 17.10
CA GLU A 6 -0.94 -11.76 16.83
C GLU A 6 -0.34 -11.78 16.08
N HIS A 7 -0.21 -11.82 15.87
CA HIS A 7 0.36 -11.54 15.40
C HIS A 7 1.08 -11.30 15.14
N ALA A 8 1.03 -11.53 15.06
CA ALA A 8 1.55 -11.28 15.21
C ALA A 8 2.54 -11.17 15.02
N ASP A 9 2.29 -11.51 15.25
CA ASP A 9 3.55 -11.52 14.66
C ASP A 9 4.61 -11.01 15.62
N ALA A 10 5.85 -10.93 15.18
CA ALA A 10 6.89 -10.46 16.05
C ALA A 10 6.62 -9.06 16.54
N ARG A 11 5.71 -8.44 15.89
CA ARG A 11 5.28 -7.11 16.28
C ARG A 11 3.95 -7.14 16.98
N GLU A 12 3.65 -8.26 17.49
CA GLU A 12 2.51 -8.39 18.34
C GLU A 12 2.48 -7.33 19.36
N GLY A 13 1.40 -6.63 19.49
CA GLY A 13 1.30 -5.53 20.39
C GLY A 13 1.79 -4.22 19.82
N ALA A 14 2.53 -4.26 18.72
CA ALA A 14 2.92 -3.04 18.07
C ALA A 14 1.72 -2.46 17.34
N ARG A 15 1.54 -1.18 17.49
CA ARG A 15 0.43 -0.51 16.83
C ARG A 15 0.80 -0.18 15.42
N ILE A 16 -0.21 -0.19 14.53
CA ILE A 16 -0.04 0.29 13.18
C ILE A 16 0.10 1.80 13.26
N ARG A 17 1.17 2.29 12.68
CA ARG A 17 1.46 3.71 12.72
C ARG A 17 0.89 4.37 11.48
N TRP A 18 -0.39 4.75 11.55
CA TRP A 18 -1.04 5.43 10.44
C TRP A 18 -0.53 6.86 10.35
N ILE A 19 -0.15 7.25 9.16
CA ILE A 19 0.32 8.61 8.92
C ILE A 19 -0.44 9.21 7.76
N ARG A 20 -0.40 10.53 7.68
CA ARG A 20 -0.86 11.24 6.50
C ARG A 20 0.35 11.46 5.61
N PRO A 21 0.27 11.11 4.32
CA PRO A 21 1.40 11.35 3.43
C PRO A 21 1.73 12.83 3.34
N ASP A 22 2.99 13.11 3.04
CA ASP A 22 3.45 14.48 2.90
C ASP A 22 2.80 15.14 1.69
N ARG A 23 2.49 14.33 0.67
CA ARG A 23 1.94 14.83 -0.58
C ARG A 23 1.09 13.73 -1.19
N VAL A 24 -0.06 14.10 -1.72
CA VAL A 24 -0.99 13.14 -2.31
C VAL A 24 -1.55 13.68 -3.62
N ILE A 25 -1.51 12.86 -4.66
CA ILE A 25 -2.22 13.11 -5.90
C ILE A 25 -3.00 11.85 -6.20
N CYS A 26 -4.31 12.01 -6.44
CA CYS A 26 -5.16 10.87 -6.77
C CYS A 26 -5.79 11.09 -8.12
N ARG A 27 -5.68 10.10 -9.00
CA ARG A 27 -6.27 10.16 -10.33
C ARG A 27 -7.11 8.94 -10.55
N ARG A 28 -8.28 9.13 -11.11
CA ARG A 28 -9.19 8.04 -11.42
C ARG A 28 -9.31 7.90 -12.92
N THR A 29 -9.22 6.68 -13.41
CA THR A 29 -9.38 6.38 -14.81
C THR A 29 -10.55 5.42 -14.95
N LEU A 30 -11.55 5.79 -15.75
CA LEU A 30 -12.67 4.91 -16.02
C LEU A 30 -12.40 4.17 -17.32
N ARG A 31 -12.57 2.85 -17.26
CA ARG A 31 -12.51 2.03 -18.46
C ARG A 31 -13.91 1.82 -18.97
N MET A 32 -14.04 1.82 -20.28
CA MET A 32 -15.34 1.76 -20.92
C MET A 32 -16.12 0.53 -20.47
N GLY A 33 -17.29 0.77 -19.91
CA GLY A 33 -18.23 -0.30 -19.55
C GLY A 33 -17.79 -1.18 -18.42
N VAL A 34 -16.78 -0.76 -17.64
CA VAL A 34 -16.22 -1.63 -16.64
C VAL A 34 -15.78 -0.87 -15.43
N LEU A 35 -15.02 -1.58 -14.63
CA LEU A 35 -14.51 -1.10 -13.35
C LEU A 35 -13.51 0.02 -13.55
N ALA A 36 -13.39 0.85 -12.52
CA ALA A 36 -12.48 1.97 -12.54
C ALA A 36 -11.14 1.56 -11.97
N ASP A 37 -10.08 2.14 -12.53
CA ASP A 37 -8.77 2.11 -11.92
C ASP A 37 -8.54 3.44 -11.24
N PHE A 38 -7.73 3.46 -10.20
CA PHE A 38 -7.25 4.74 -9.73
C PHE A 38 -5.75 4.67 -9.45
N GLN A 39 -5.12 5.82 -9.54
CA GLN A 39 -3.70 6.00 -9.30
C GLN A 39 -3.54 6.94 -8.12
N LEU A 40 -2.69 6.54 -7.20
CA LEU A 40 -2.38 7.34 -6.02
C LEU A 40 -0.88 7.58 -5.99
N ILE A 41 -0.49 8.84 -6.03
CA ILE A 41 0.91 9.20 -5.91
C ILE A 41 1.07 9.90 -4.57
N CYS A 42 1.90 9.35 -3.70
CA CYS A 42 2.06 9.93 -2.38
C CYS A 42 3.52 9.95 -1.95
N GLY A 43 3.87 10.99 -1.21
CA GLY A 43 5.19 11.12 -0.61
C GLY A 43 5.15 10.74 0.84
N VAL A 44 6.06 9.89 1.27
CA VAL A 44 6.15 9.42 2.64
C VAL A 44 7.61 9.43 3.03
N GLY A 45 8.03 10.44 3.79
CA GLY A 45 9.41 10.55 4.23
C GLY A 45 10.36 10.60 3.06
N ALA A 46 11.28 9.65 3.02
CA ALA A 46 12.31 9.60 1.98
C ALA A 46 11.82 8.96 0.68
N TYR A 47 10.56 8.54 0.61
CA TYR A 47 10.05 7.77 -0.51
C TYR A 47 8.91 8.45 -1.20
N GLU A 48 8.79 8.20 -2.49
CA GLU A 48 7.60 8.53 -3.25
C GLU A 48 7.03 7.24 -3.82
N LEU A 49 5.73 7.03 -3.62
CA LEU A 49 5.03 5.84 -4.07
C LEU A 49 4.05 6.23 -5.16
N ASP A 50 4.13 5.53 -6.28
CA ASP A 50 3.19 5.67 -7.37
C ASP A 50 2.43 4.36 -7.43
N ILE A 51 1.18 4.38 -6.98
CA ILE A 51 0.39 3.16 -6.75
C ILE A 51 -0.79 3.16 -7.68
N LEU A 52 -0.98 2.05 -8.38
CA LEU A 52 -2.12 1.86 -9.27
C LEU A 52 -2.98 0.74 -8.69
N VAL A 53 -4.25 1.04 -8.49
CA VAL A 53 -5.22 0.06 -7.98
C VAL A 53 -6.16 -0.28 -9.12
N ARG A 54 -6.25 -1.57 -9.43
CA ARG A 54 -7.11 -2.08 -10.50
C ARG A 54 -8.10 -3.06 -9.94
N GLU A 55 -9.34 -2.95 -10.35
CA GLU A 55 -10.37 -3.89 -9.96
C GLU A 55 -10.58 -4.91 -11.08
N HIS A 56 -10.65 -6.16 -10.69
CA HIS A 56 -10.93 -7.26 -11.59
C HIS A 56 -12.30 -7.83 -11.26
N GLU A 57 -13.07 -8.12 -12.29
CA GLU A 57 -14.48 -8.38 -12.11
C GLU A 57 -14.79 -9.82 -11.70
N ALA A 58 -14.11 -10.78 -12.27
CA ALA A 58 -14.46 -12.18 -12.03
C ALA A 58 -13.21 -13.03 -11.92
N PRO A 59 -12.80 -13.44 -10.72
CA PRO A 59 -13.44 -13.14 -9.45
C PRO A 59 -13.16 -11.71 -9.03
N LEU A 60 -13.99 -11.20 -8.14
CA LEU A 60 -13.83 -9.83 -7.68
C LEU A 60 -12.58 -9.74 -6.81
N ARG A 61 -11.63 -8.95 -7.26
CA ARG A 61 -10.38 -8.78 -6.53
C ARG A 61 -9.70 -7.50 -6.97
N LEU A 62 -8.70 -7.12 -6.18
CA LEU A 62 -7.92 -5.93 -6.48
C LEU A 62 -6.49 -6.32 -6.79
N GLU A 63 -5.93 -5.65 -7.75
CA GLU A 63 -4.50 -5.68 -8.01
C GLU A 63 -3.95 -4.32 -7.64
N ILE A 64 -2.98 -4.31 -6.74
CA ILE A 64 -2.38 -3.08 -6.24
C ILE A 64 -0.90 -3.16 -6.55
N GLY A 65 -0.45 -2.32 -7.44
CA GLY A 65 0.95 -2.35 -7.85
C GLY A 65 1.48 -0.96 -8.02
N GLY A 66 2.78 -0.87 -8.21
CA GLY A 66 3.36 0.44 -8.44
C GLY A 66 4.85 0.43 -8.34
N GLN A 67 5.37 1.60 -8.05
CA GLN A 67 6.81 1.82 -8.01
C GLN A 67 7.14 2.75 -6.86
N VAL A 68 8.26 2.47 -6.20
CA VAL A 68 8.79 3.32 -5.15
C VAL A 68 10.08 3.94 -5.64
N THR A 69 10.16 5.26 -5.54
CA THR A 69 11.37 6.00 -5.87
C THR A 69 11.76 6.85 -4.67
N ARG A 70 12.95 7.41 -4.74
CA ARG A 70 13.38 8.33 -3.69
C ARG A 70 12.67 9.66 -3.86
N ALA A 71 12.20 10.21 -2.75
CA ALA A 71 11.63 11.55 -2.77
C ALA A 71 12.70 12.52 -3.27
N ASN A 72 12.32 13.43 -4.13
CA ASN A 72 13.23 14.42 -4.73
C ASN A 72 14.22 13.83 -5.72
N GLN A 73 14.11 12.55 -6.02
CA GLN A 73 14.98 11.91 -7.02
C GLN A 73 14.14 10.92 -7.80
N VAL A 74 13.27 11.44 -8.66
CA VAL A 74 12.21 10.67 -9.30
C VAL A 74 12.70 9.51 -10.15
N HIS A 75 13.94 9.52 -10.54
CA HIS A 75 14.45 8.44 -11.37
C HIS A 75 15.31 7.45 -10.61
N VAL A 76 15.29 7.53 -9.28
CA VAL A 76 16.09 6.62 -8.47
C VAL A 76 15.14 5.63 -7.79
N PRO A 77 15.06 4.40 -8.30
CA PRO A 77 14.17 3.40 -7.70
C PRO A 77 14.72 2.92 -6.36
N VAL A 78 13.82 2.46 -5.52
CA VAL A 78 14.17 1.89 -4.21
C VAL A 78 13.94 0.40 -4.29
N SER A 79 15.02 -0.37 -4.26
CA SER A 79 14.93 -1.83 -4.31
C SER A 79 14.97 -2.42 -2.91
N ASP A 80 14.48 -3.64 -2.78
CA ASP A 80 14.49 -4.40 -1.53
C ASP A 80 13.78 -3.70 -0.38
N LEU A 81 12.82 -2.86 -0.69
CA LEU A 81 12.01 -2.23 0.35
C LEU A 81 10.81 -3.12 0.63
N GLU A 82 10.67 -3.52 1.87
CA GLU A 82 9.53 -4.35 2.26
C GLU A 82 8.27 -3.51 2.36
N LEU A 83 7.21 -3.99 1.72
CA LEU A 83 5.90 -3.37 1.76
C LEU A 83 4.90 -4.39 2.25
N THR A 84 4.00 -3.98 3.15
CA THR A 84 2.99 -4.86 3.70
C THR A 84 1.62 -4.30 3.40
N LEU A 85 0.78 -5.14 2.79
CA LEU A 85 -0.60 -4.79 2.54
C LEU A 85 -1.42 -5.10 3.78
N LEU A 86 -2.19 -4.12 4.23
CA LEU A 86 -2.96 -4.21 5.45
C LEU A 86 -4.44 -4.09 5.14
N ASP A 87 -5.25 -4.78 5.94
CA ASP A 87 -6.67 -4.49 6.03
C ASP A 87 -6.80 -3.35 7.04
N ALA A 88 -7.14 -2.16 6.54
CA ALA A 88 -7.16 -0.98 7.39
C ALA A 88 -8.32 -0.99 8.37
N THR A 89 -9.39 -1.72 8.07
CA THR A 89 -10.53 -1.80 8.97
C THR A 89 -10.22 -2.71 10.15
N ALA A 90 -9.70 -3.90 9.87
CA ALA A 90 -9.38 -4.86 10.92
C ALA A 90 -8.00 -4.65 11.53
N GLU A 91 -7.17 -3.83 10.90
CA GLU A 91 -5.80 -3.56 11.30
C GLU A 91 -4.96 -4.83 11.35
N THR A 92 -5.08 -5.64 10.31
CA THR A 92 -4.37 -6.90 10.21
C THR A 92 -3.55 -6.94 8.93
N VAL A 93 -2.54 -7.78 8.94
CA VAL A 93 -1.68 -7.98 7.78
C VAL A 93 -2.37 -8.91 6.79
N ILE A 94 -2.40 -8.51 5.52
CA ILE A 94 -2.89 -9.36 4.45
C ILE A 94 -1.72 -10.12 3.83
N THR A 95 -0.71 -9.40 3.35
CA THR A 95 0.45 -10.02 2.72
C THR A 95 1.59 -9.02 2.65
N THR A 96 2.78 -9.52 2.36
CA THR A 96 3.99 -8.72 2.33
C THR A 96 4.73 -9.01 1.04
N THR A 97 5.37 -8.00 0.48
CA THR A 97 6.24 -8.15 -0.68
C THR A 97 7.42 -7.20 -0.54
N SER A 98 8.35 -7.29 -1.47
CA SER A 98 9.49 -6.37 -1.52
C SER A 98 9.59 -5.80 -2.93
N THR A 99 10.10 -4.57 -3.01
CA THR A 99 10.33 -3.97 -4.33
C THR A 99 11.49 -4.66 -5.03
N ASP A 100 11.41 -4.72 -6.35
CA ASP A 100 12.47 -5.29 -7.16
C ASP A 100 13.52 -4.24 -7.50
N GLU A 101 14.42 -4.59 -8.41
CA GLU A 101 15.54 -3.68 -8.76
C GLU A 101 15.07 -2.38 -9.39
N PHE A 102 13.84 -2.35 -9.90
CA PHE A 102 13.26 -1.14 -10.48
C PHE A 102 12.34 -0.43 -9.52
N GLY A 103 12.30 -0.88 -8.27
CA GLY A 103 11.41 -0.30 -7.28
C GLY A 103 9.96 -0.72 -7.43
N GLU A 104 9.69 -1.73 -8.25
CA GLU A 104 8.32 -2.12 -8.56
C GLU A 104 7.84 -3.20 -7.61
N PHE A 105 6.54 -3.20 -7.37
CA PHE A 105 5.89 -4.16 -6.49
C PHE A 105 4.48 -4.42 -6.98
N VAL A 106 3.92 -5.56 -6.56
CA VAL A 106 2.53 -5.86 -6.84
C VAL A 106 1.94 -6.70 -5.71
N PHE A 107 0.70 -6.38 -5.36
CA PHE A 107 -0.12 -7.19 -4.47
C PHE A 107 -1.36 -7.62 -5.24
N ASP A 108 -1.80 -8.84 -5.00
CA ASP A 108 -3.01 -9.37 -5.60
C ASP A 108 -3.86 -9.89 -4.44
N SER A 109 -5.06 -9.36 -4.28
CA SER A 109 -5.85 -9.63 -3.10
C SER A 109 -7.32 -9.63 -3.44
N GLN A 110 -8.10 -10.33 -2.63
CA GLN A 110 -9.54 -10.25 -2.73
C GLN A 110 -10.01 -8.92 -2.20
N ARG A 111 -11.16 -8.47 -2.68
CA ARG A 111 -11.66 -7.17 -2.33
C ARG A 111 -11.94 -7.08 -0.83
N GLN A 112 -11.46 -6.01 -0.24
CA GLN A 112 -11.69 -5.64 1.14
C GLN A 112 -12.30 -4.25 1.18
N ASP A 113 -12.77 -3.85 2.35
CA ASP A 113 -13.36 -2.53 2.47
C ASP A 113 -12.33 -1.42 2.36
N ARG A 114 -11.22 -1.58 3.04
CA ARG A 114 -10.17 -0.56 3.05
C ARG A 114 -8.83 -1.23 3.13
N TYR A 115 -7.88 -0.66 2.41
CA TYR A 115 -6.51 -1.15 2.39
C TYR A 115 -5.57 -0.10 2.92
N GLY A 116 -4.46 -0.58 3.48
CA GLY A 116 -3.34 0.27 3.79
C GLY A 116 -2.05 -0.40 3.36
N ILE A 117 -0.99 0.38 3.28
CA ILE A 117 0.34 -0.14 2.98
C ILE A 117 1.30 0.36 4.06
N ARG A 118 2.03 -0.58 4.65
CA ARG A 118 3.14 -0.25 5.54
C ARG A 118 4.42 -0.23 4.72
N ILE A 119 5.21 0.79 4.92
CA ILE A 119 6.40 1.06 4.12
C ILE A 119 7.62 0.84 5.00
N GLY A 120 8.23 -0.34 4.85
CA GLY A 120 9.37 -0.72 5.65
C GLY A 120 9.05 -1.88 6.56
N LYS A 121 10.08 -2.50 7.10
CA LYS A 121 9.93 -3.70 7.92
C LYS A 121 9.99 -3.43 9.42
N GLU A 122 10.33 -2.21 9.81
CA GLU A 122 10.40 -1.86 11.23
C GLU A 122 9.01 -1.88 11.86
N PRO A 123 8.90 -2.20 13.14
CA PRO A 123 7.59 -2.25 13.79
C PRO A 123 6.83 -0.92 13.74
N ASP A 124 7.56 0.19 13.75
CA ASP A 124 6.94 1.51 13.71
C ASP A 124 6.98 2.14 12.33
N ALA A 125 7.17 1.32 11.29
CA ALA A 125 7.19 1.83 9.93
C ALA A 125 5.87 2.52 9.60
N PRO A 126 5.92 3.57 8.79
CA PRO A 126 4.71 4.33 8.47
C PRO A 126 3.74 3.54 7.62
N CYS A 127 2.45 3.74 7.86
CA CYS A 127 1.39 3.09 7.10
C CYS A 127 0.47 4.16 6.55
N VAL A 128 0.09 4.02 5.29
CA VAL A 128 -0.83 4.96 4.63
C VAL A 128 -2.06 4.22 4.17
N ILE A 129 -3.19 4.91 4.19
CA ILE A 129 -4.45 4.33 3.73
C ILE A 129 -4.60 4.59 2.24
N LEU A 130 -4.99 3.55 1.50
CA LEU A 130 -5.29 3.67 0.08
C LEU A 130 -6.78 3.98 -0.07
N SER A 131 -7.08 5.04 -0.81
CA SER A 131 -8.45 5.46 -0.99
C SER A 131 -8.59 6.13 -2.33
N ASP A 132 -9.66 5.79 -3.06
CA ASP A 132 -9.90 6.38 -4.35
C ASP A 132 -10.41 7.81 -4.25
N GLY A 133 -10.74 8.25 -3.05
CA GLY A 133 -11.10 9.64 -2.81
C GLY A 133 -9.95 10.47 -2.29
N GLY A 134 -8.74 9.93 -2.36
CA GLY A 134 -7.60 10.60 -1.76
C GLY A 134 -7.50 10.21 -0.30
N MET A 135 -6.87 11.05 0.48
CA MET A 135 -6.68 10.73 1.89
C MET A 135 -7.93 11.01 2.69
N GLN A 136 -8.24 10.10 3.52
CA GLN A 136 -9.33 10.23 4.46
C GLN A 136 -8.87 10.88 5.75
#